data_1e290fc29abb23fd04eb43f6f740ba89
#
_entry.id   1e290fc29abb23fd04eb43f6f740ba89
#
_cell.length_a   1.000
_cell.length_b   1.000
_cell.length_c   1.000
_cell.angle_alpha   90.00
_cell.angle_beta   90.00
_cell.angle_gamma   90.00
#
_symmetry.space_group_name_H-M   'P 1'
#
loop_
_entity.id
_entity.type
_entity.pdbx_description
1 polymer ?
#
loop_
_entity_poly.entity_id
_entity_poly.type
_entity_poly.pdbx_seq_one_letter_code
_entity_poly.pdbx_strand_id
1 'polypeptide(L)'
;MIVCRLPECFCSVTGQEIPSDLPPEQVPQMIVITFDDAVNHNNYEEIERFLNSNLKNPNSCDIKTTFFVSHQYNNYSMVQVLLTTFDLLST
;
A
#
# COMPACT_ATOMS: atom_id res chain seq x y z
N MET A 1 8.49 -27.77 17.08
CA MET A 1 8.02 -26.90 15.96
C MET A 1 9.03 -25.78 15.80
N ILE A 2 9.66 -25.70 14.62
CA ILE A 2 10.60 -24.61 14.31
C ILE A 2 9.75 -23.39 13.95
N VAL A 3 9.82 -22.33 14.76
CA VAL A 3 9.13 -21.08 14.47
C VAL A 3 10.00 -20.28 13.49
N CYS A 4 9.51 -20.08 12.28
CA CYS A 4 10.17 -19.22 11.30
C CYS A 4 10.09 -17.77 11.76
N ARG A 5 11.27 -17.13 11.92
CA ARG A 5 11.37 -15.71 12.27
C ARG A 5 12.09 -14.97 11.14
N LEU A 6 11.42 -14.01 10.55
CA LEU A 6 12.03 -13.13 9.56
C LEU A 6 13.03 -12.18 10.25
N PRO A 7 14.17 -11.86 9.64
CA PRO A 7 14.61 -12.23 8.28
C PRO A 7 15.46 -13.51 8.22
N GLU A 8 15.64 -14.22 9.34
CA GLU A 8 16.59 -15.35 9.46
C GLU A 8 16.09 -16.62 8.80
N CYS A 9 14.78 -16.72 8.57
CA CYS A 9 14.22 -17.80 7.76
C CYS A 9 13.13 -17.27 6.83
N PHE A 10 12.84 -18.06 5.81
CA PHE A 10 11.74 -17.79 4.87
C PHE A 10 10.62 -18.79 5.12
N CYS A 11 9.37 -18.31 5.13
CA CYS A 11 8.20 -19.18 5.31
C CYS A 11 7.87 -20.03 4.07
N SER A 12 8.56 -19.78 2.96
CA SER A 12 8.46 -20.54 1.72
C SER A 12 9.86 -20.82 1.18
N VAL A 13 10.13 -22.04 0.77
CA VAL A 13 11.42 -22.43 0.19
C VAL A 13 11.57 -21.93 -1.24
N THR A 14 10.49 -21.98 -2.02
CA THR A 14 10.47 -21.64 -3.45
C THR A 14 9.83 -20.31 -3.75
N GLY A 15 9.10 -19.73 -2.78
CA GLY A 15 8.27 -18.55 -2.98
C GLY A 15 6.94 -18.83 -3.67
N GLN A 16 6.62 -20.12 -3.93
CA GLN A 16 5.42 -20.52 -4.66
C GLN A 16 4.37 -21.21 -3.77
N GLU A 17 4.77 -21.60 -2.57
CA GLU A 17 3.84 -22.22 -1.63
C GLU A 17 2.85 -21.19 -1.07
N ILE A 18 1.60 -21.63 -0.97
CA ILE A 18 0.55 -20.80 -0.37
C ILE A 18 0.80 -20.71 1.14
N PRO A 19 0.86 -19.49 1.73
CA PRO A 19 1.06 -19.32 3.16
C PRO A 19 -0.02 -20.06 3.97
N SER A 20 0.41 -20.72 5.06
CA SER A 20 -0.48 -21.43 6.00
C SER A 20 -1.30 -22.56 5.36
N ASP A 21 -0.85 -23.12 4.24
CA ASP A 21 -1.53 -24.20 3.52
C ASP A 21 -3.01 -23.90 3.22
N LEU A 22 -3.36 -22.65 2.99
CA LEU A 22 -4.72 -22.25 2.64
C LEU A 22 -5.15 -22.89 1.31
N PRO A 23 -6.41 -23.35 1.20
CA PRO A 23 -6.97 -23.73 -0.09
C PRO A 23 -6.91 -22.56 -1.08
N PRO A 24 -6.61 -22.77 -2.37
CA PRO A 24 -6.48 -21.71 -3.36
C PRO A 24 -7.67 -20.74 -3.40
N GLU A 25 -8.88 -21.23 -3.21
CA GLU A 25 -10.09 -20.42 -3.20
C GLU A 25 -10.22 -19.48 -1.98
N GLN A 26 -9.41 -19.72 -0.94
CA GLN A 26 -9.36 -18.88 0.26
C GLN A 26 -8.19 -17.89 0.24
N VAL A 27 -7.31 -17.99 -0.75
CA VAL A 27 -6.17 -17.07 -0.89
C VAL A 27 -6.66 -15.75 -1.47
N PRO A 28 -6.49 -14.61 -0.75
CA PRO A 28 -6.92 -13.32 -1.27
C PRO A 28 -6.02 -12.85 -2.41
N GLN A 29 -6.60 -12.16 -3.38
CA GLN A 29 -5.84 -11.38 -4.34
C GLN A 29 -5.35 -10.11 -3.65
N MET A 30 -4.06 -9.99 -3.42
CA MET A 30 -3.45 -8.80 -2.82
C MET A 30 -2.94 -7.85 -3.89
N ILE A 31 -3.29 -6.57 -3.76
CA ILE A 31 -2.85 -5.51 -4.66
C ILE A 31 -2.19 -4.44 -3.81
N VAL A 32 -0.94 -4.11 -4.14
CA VAL A 32 -0.21 -3.00 -3.52
C VAL A 32 -0.12 -1.87 -4.54
N ILE A 33 -0.62 -0.71 -4.17
CA ILE A 33 -0.59 0.49 -5.02
C ILE A 33 0.39 1.48 -4.41
N THR A 34 1.38 1.86 -5.20
CA THR A 34 2.42 2.80 -4.78
C THR A 34 2.52 3.96 -5.76
N PHE A 35 2.90 5.11 -5.24
CA PHE A 35 3.24 6.29 -6.03
C PHE A 35 4.66 6.71 -5.68
N ASP A 36 5.46 6.87 -6.70
CA ASP A 36 6.82 7.37 -6.57
C ASP A 36 6.88 8.85 -6.95
N ASP A 37 7.93 9.53 -6.49
CA ASP A 37 8.28 10.89 -6.84
C ASP A 37 7.52 11.96 -6.05
N ALA A 38 7.55 13.21 -6.53
CA ALA A 38 7.01 14.36 -5.81
C ALA A 38 5.49 14.42 -5.89
N VAL A 39 4.88 14.89 -4.81
CA VAL A 39 3.48 15.33 -4.81
C VAL A 39 3.44 16.83 -5.00
N ASN A 40 2.77 17.30 -6.04
CA ASN A 40 2.67 18.72 -6.35
C ASN A 40 1.40 19.04 -7.15
N HIS A 41 1.24 20.28 -7.59
CA HIS A 41 0.04 20.72 -8.32
C HIS A 41 -0.24 19.93 -9.62
N ASN A 42 0.77 19.30 -10.21
CA ASN A 42 0.57 18.59 -11.47
C ASN A 42 -0.13 17.23 -11.30
N ASN A 43 0.01 16.61 -10.12
CA ASN A 43 -0.53 15.26 -9.89
C ASN A 43 -1.50 15.17 -8.69
N TYR A 44 -1.57 16.20 -7.86
CA TYR A 44 -2.37 16.17 -6.63
C TYR A 44 -3.85 15.88 -6.90
N GLU A 45 -4.43 16.54 -7.88
CA GLU A 45 -5.87 16.37 -8.20
C GLU A 45 -6.20 14.94 -8.62
N GLU A 46 -5.32 14.30 -9.39
CA GLU A 46 -5.52 12.92 -9.83
C GLU A 46 -5.39 11.93 -8.67
N ILE A 47 -4.41 12.16 -7.80
CA ILE A 47 -4.23 11.36 -6.58
C ILE A 47 -5.47 11.49 -5.69
N GLU A 48 -5.92 12.71 -5.44
CA GLU A 48 -7.11 12.96 -4.62
C GLU A 48 -8.37 12.30 -5.22
N ARG A 49 -8.56 12.40 -6.53
CA ARG A 49 -9.67 11.74 -7.24
C ARG A 49 -9.61 10.21 -7.07
N PHE A 50 -8.44 9.63 -7.17
CA PHE A 50 -8.25 8.20 -6.96
C PHE A 50 -8.61 7.80 -5.52
N LEU A 51 -8.08 8.51 -4.52
CA LEU A 51 -8.34 8.22 -3.11
C LEU A 51 -9.81 8.42 -2.72
N ASN A 52 -10.51 9.34 -3.38
CA ASN A 52 -11.94 9.60 -3.19
C ASN A 52 -12.86 8.73 -4.05
N SER A 53 -12.33 7.72 -4.73
CA SER A 53 -13.08 6.92 -5.70
C SER A 53 -14.19 6.04 -5.11
N ASN A 54 -14.32 5.98 -3.78
CA ASN A 54 -15.25 5.10 -3.05
C ASN A 54 -15.02 3.60 -3.28
N LEU A 55 -13.89 3.23 -3.85
CA LEU A 55 -13.49 1.83 -3.94
C LEU A 55 -13.13 1.29 -2.56
N LYS A 56 -13.65 0.12 -2.26
CA LYS A 56 -13.44 -0.52 -0.95
C LYS A 56 -12.83 -1.90 -1.11
N ASN A 57 -12.12 -2.29 -0.08
CA ASN A 57 -11.73 -3.68 0.12
C ASN A 57 -12.97 -4.55 0.43
N PRO A 58 -12.91 -5.87 0.26
CA PRO A 58 -14.02 -6.77 0.59
C PRO A 58 -14.55 -6.63 2.02
N ASN A 59 -13.70 -6.19 2.95
CA ASN A 59 -14.07 -5.93 4.34
C ASN A 59 -14.65 -4.52 4.58
N SER A 60 -14.95 -3.79 3.52
CA SER A 60 -15.45 -2.41 3.54
C SER A 60 -14.45 -1.34 3.98
N CYS A 61 -13.19 -1.68 4.22
CA CYS A 61 -12.15 -0.70 4.47
C CYS A 61 -11.77 0.07 3.21
N ASP A 62 -11.39 1.32 3.37
CA ASP A 62 -10.90 2.15 2.28
C ASP A 62 -9.64 1.56 1.65
N ILE A 63 -9.48 1.77 0.35
CA ILE A 63 -8.23 1.46 -0.33
C ILE A 63 -7.19 2.48 0.10
N LYS A 64 -6.03 1.97 0.51
CA LYS A 64 -4.87 2.79 0.89
C LYS A 64 -3.72 2.58 -0.07
N THR A 65 -2.84 3.55 -0.12
CA THR A 65 -1.68 3.55 -0.99
C THR A 65 -0.43 3.93 -0.20
N THR A 66 0.73 3.62 -0.76
CA THR A 66 2.01 4.04 -0.20
C THR A 66 2.66 5.06 -1.14
N PHE A 67 3.19 6.14 -0.56
CA PHE A 67 3.91 7.16 -1.31
C PHE A 67 5.39 7.14 -0.94
N PHE A 68 6.23 7.05 -1.95
CA PHE A 68 7.68 7.22 -1.85
C PHE A 68 8.05 8.60 -2.36
N VAL A 69 7.97 9.58 -1.47
CA VAL A 69 8.02 11.01 -1.82
C VAL A 69 9.46 11.48 -1.97
N SER A 70 9.79 12.04 -3.13
CA SER A 70 11.05 12.74 -3.35
C SER A 70 11.02 14.15 -2.81
N HIS A 71 12.20 14.74 -2.51
CA HIS A 71 12.28 16.13 -2.05
C HIS A 71 12.11 17.13 -3.20
N GLN A 72 12.73 16.86 -4.34
CA GLN A 72 12.72 17.77 -5.48
C GLN A 72 11.31 17.92 -6.06
N TYR A 73 10.89 19.15 -6.27
CA TYR A 73 9.56 19.53 -6.80
C TYR A 73 8.37 19.14 -5.92
N ASN A 74 8.62 18.75 -4.66
CA ASN A 74 7.58 18.31 -3.75
C ASN A 74 6.91 19.49 -3.03
N ASN A 75 5.58 19.43 -2.91
CA ASN A 75 4.81 20.33 -2.07
C ASN A 75 4.44 19.62 -0.76
N TYR A 76 5.16 19.92 0.30
CA TYR A 76 4.97 19.26 1.60
C TYR A 76 3.60 19.54 2.22
N SER A 77 2.98 20.69 1.93
CA SER A 77 1.62 20.98 2.39
C SER A 77 0.61 20.00 1.78
N MET A 78 0.77 19.66 0.51
CA MET A 78 -0.10 18.67 -0.16
C MET A 78 0.12 17.26 0.41
N VAL A 79 1.37 16.88 0.67
CA VAL A 79 1.68 15.62 1.35
C VAL A 79 1.00 15.57 2.71
N GLN A 80 1.07 16.65 3.48
CA GLN A 80 0.42 16.73 4.80
C GLN A 80 -1.10 16.55 4.69
N VAL A 81 -1.74 17.16 3.70
CA VAL A 81 -3.19 16.99 3.48
C VAL A 81 -3.52 15.52 3.12
N LEU A 82 -2.74 14.89 2.24
CA LEU A 82 -2.96 13.48 1.91
C LEU A 82 -2.86 12.59 3.14
N LEU A 83 -1.84 12.79 3.97
CA LEU A 83 -1.63 12.01 5.19
C LEU A 83 -2.78 12.18 6.18
N THR A 84 -3.25 13.40 6.40
CA THR A 84 -4.28 13.68 7.40
C THR A 84 -5.69 13.36 6.94
N THR A 85 -5.98 13.55 5.66
CA THR A 85 -7.32 13.32 5.10
C THR A 85 -7.59 11.85 4.83
N PHE A 86 -6.58 11.13 4.32
CA PHE A 86 -6.74 9.73 3.88
C PHE A 86 -6.10 8.71 4.82
N ASP A 87 -5.56 9.16 5.96
CA ASP A 87 -4.88 8.29 6.93
C ASP A 87 -3.86 7.36 6.25
N LEU A 88 -3.08 7.94 5.35
CA LEU A 88 -2.04 7.22 4.62
C LEU A 88 -0.85 6.99 5.53
N LEU A 89 -0.38 5.75 5.57
CA LEU A 89 0.85 5.44 6.28
C LEU A 89 2.02 6.03 5.52
N SER A 90 2.71 6.98 6.16
CA SER A 90 3.99 7.46 5.65
C SER A 90 5.10 6.50 6.07
N THR A 91 5.87 6.07 5.17
CA THR A 91 7.17 5.44 5.44
C THR A 91 8.28 6.35 4.99
#